data_aced0cf90a1ad8b6bcc546b57e49b216
#
_entry.id   aced0cf90a1ad8b6bcc546b57e49b216
#
_cell.length_a   1.000
_cell.length_b   1.000
_cell.length_c   1.000
_cell.angle_alpha   90.00
_cell.angle_beta   90.00
_cell.angle_gamma   90.00
#
_symmetry.space_group_name_H-M   'P 1'
#
loop_
_entity.id
_entity.type
_entity.pdbx_description
1 polymer ?
#
loop_
_entity_poly.entity_id
_entity_poly.type
_entity_poly.pdbx_seq_one_letter_code
_entity_poly.pdbx_strand_id
1 'polypeptide(L)'
;TYLLIKSILSTINNTGNPPFENFVLKKEMQFIVDLLRHKRKQVLILIDKSSGTKYENAKEEIIDLTKVHIQKHLRKRIKNSSIIDDVFYHILANNFLEGVLEIARHYKNEEWANNMVELLSKQYFYGINFLVK
;
A
#
# COMPACT_ATOMS: atom_id res chain seq x y z
N THR A 1 -15.13 -6.73 2.33
CA THR A 1 -13.98 -5.82 2.53
C THR A 1 -12.71 -6.38 1.90
N TYR A 2 -12.40 -7.64 2.20
CA TYR A 2 -11.20 -8.29 1.65
C TYR A 2 -11.24 -8.37 0.12
N LEU A 3 -12.35 -8.84 -0.44
CA LEU A 3 -12.50 -8.92 -1.89
C LEU A 3 -12.47 -7.54 -2.54
N LEU A 4 -13.01 -6.53 -1.87
CA LEU A 4 -12.97 -5.15 -2.34
C LEU A 4 -11.54 -4.65 -2.42
N ILE A 5 -10.75 -4.86 -1.37
CA ILE A 5 -9.33 -4.46 -1.35
C ILE A 5 -8.56 -5.14 -2.47
N LYS A 6 -8.71 -6.45 -2.63
CA LYS A 6 -8.05 -7.22 -3.70
C LYS A 6 -8.46 -6.71 -5.08
N SER A 7 -9.75 -6.46 -5.29
CA SER A 7 -10.27 -5.96 -6.57
C SER A 7 -9.66 -4.60 -6.92
N ILE A 8 -9.60 -3.69 -5.96
CA ILE A 8 -9.07 -2.33 -6.19
C ILE A 8 -7.57 -2.39 -6.48
N LEU A 9 -6.81 -3.15 -5.70
CA LEU A 9 -5.37 -3.29 -5.93
C LEU A 9 -5.08 -3.94 -7.29
N SER A 10 -5.86 -4.94 -7.67
CA SER A 10 -5.73 -5.58 -8.97
C SER A 10 -6.04 -4.60 -10.11
N THR A 11 -7.06 -3.76 -9.95
CA THR A 11 -7.41 -2.73 -10.92
C THR A 11 -6.28 -1.70 -11.06
N ILE A 12 -5.70 -1.25 -9.94
CA ILE A 12 -4.57 -0.33 -9.95
C ILE A 12 -3.38 -0.96 -10.68
N ASN A 13 -3.08 -2.23 -10.41
CA ASN A 13 -1.98 -2.94 -11.04
C ASN A 13 -2.16 -3.09 -12.55
N ASN A 14 -3.40 -3.14 -13.02
CA ASN A 14 -3.72 -3.34 -14.44
C ASN A 14 -3.90 -2.04 -15.23
N THR A 15 -3.90 -0.88 -14.57
CA THR A 15 -3.95 0.40 -15.28
C THR A 15 -2.61 0.69 -15.95
N GLY A 16 -2.60 1.52 -16.99
CA GLY A 16 -1.40 1.84 -17.76
C GLY A 16 -0.27 2.44 -16.91
N ASN A 17 0.80 2.89 -17.56
CA ASN A 17 1.99 3.44 -16.92
C ASN A 17 1.92 4.97 -16.83
N PRO A 18 1.11 5.55 -15.94
CA PRO A 18 1.12 7.00 -15.72
C PRO A 18 2.42 7.43 -15.04
N PRO A 19 2.73 8.72 -15.01
CA PRO A 19 3.87 9.21 -14.25
C PRO A 19 3.76 8.75 -12.80
N PHE A 20 4.83 8.14 -12.30
CA PHE A 20 4.87 7.52 -10.98
C PHE A 20 4.35 8.45 -9.88
N GLU A 21 4.86 9.68 -9.84
CA GLU A 21 4.51 10.64 -8.79
C GLU A 21 3.04 11.02 -8.78
N ASN A 22 2.45 11.22 -9.95
CA ASN A 22 1.07 11.70 -10.03
C ASN A 22 0.03 10.61 -9.85
N PHE A 23 0.29 9.42 -10.41
CA PHE A 23 -0.69 8.35 -10.40
C PHE A 23 -0.74 7.64 -9.06
N VAL A 24 0.42 7.16 -8.59
CA VAL A 24 0.50 6.35 -7.38
C VAL A 24 0.08 7.19 -6.18
N LEU A 25 0.60 8.42 -6.08
CA LEU A 25 0.32 9.28 -4.94
C LEU A 25 -1.17 9.64 -4.83
N LYS A 26 -1.79 10.08 -5.93
CA LYS A 26 -3.17 10.56 -5.86
C LYS A 26 -4.19 9.46 -5.71
N LYS A 27 -4.16 8.44 -6.56
CA LYS A 27 -5.17 7.37 -6.54
C LYS A 27 -5.05 6.47 -5.33
N GLU A 28 -3.84 6.09 -4.99
CA GLU A 28 -3.62 5.21 -3.84
C GLU A 28 -3.90 5.90 -2.53
N MET A 29 -3.50 7.17 -2.39
CA MET A 29 -3.86 7.94 -1.21
C MET A 29 -5.37 8.06 -1.06
N GLN A 30 -6.06 8.38 -2.14
CA GLN A 30 -7.52 8.50 -2.11
C GLN A 30 -8.18 7.19 -1.71
N PHE A 31 -7.70 6.08 -2.27
CA PHE A 31 -8.21 4.76 -1.90
C PHE A 31 -7.99 4.45 -0.42
N ILE A 32 -6.78 4.71 0.09
CA ILE A 32 -6.46 4.46 1.49
C ILE A 32 -7.32 5.33 2.40
N VAL A 33 -7.47 6.61 2.08
CA VAL A 33 -8.29 7.54 2.85
C VAL A 33 -9.74 7.06 2.89
N ASP A 34 -10.29 6.68 1.74
CA ASP A 34 -11.67 6.20 1.66
C ASP A 34 -11.85 4.90 2.45
N LEU A 35 -10.87 4.01 2.38
CA LEU A 35 -10.89 2.76 3.12
C LEU A 35 -10.89 3.01 4.63
N LEU A 36 -10.03 3.90 5.12
CA LEU A 36 -9.97 4.27 6.54
C LEU A 36 -11.23 4.99 6.99
N ARG A 37 -11.81 5.81 6.13
CA ARG A 37 -13.03 6.55 6.43
C ARG A 37 -14.24 5.64 6.61
N HIS A 38 -14.41 4.66 5.71
CA HIS A 38 -15.62 3.87 5.63
C HIS A 38 -15.49 2.45 6.18
N LYS A 39 -14.30 1.86 6.17
CA LYS A 39 -14.08 0.44 6.43
C LYS A 39 -12.97 0.16 7.45
N ARG A 40 -12.58 1.15 8.24
CA ARG A 40 -11.47 1.02 9.19
C ARG A 40 -11.59 -0.19 10.12
N LYS A 41 -12.75 -0.36 10.76
CA LYS A 41 -12.98 -1.45 11.70
C LYS A 41 -12.90 -2.81 11.02
N GLN A 42 -13.50 -2.93 9.85
CA GLN A 42 -13.49 -4.17 9.07
C GLN A 42 -12.06 -4.54 8.63
N VAL A 43 -11.27 -3.55 8.22
CA VAL A 43 -9.87 -3.77 7.84
C VAL A 43 -9.06 -4.28 9.04
N LEU A 44 -9.23 -3.65 10.20
CA LEU A 44 -8.51 -4.06 11.41
C LEU A 44 -8.91 -5.47 11.85
N ILE A 45 -10.19 -5.81 11.79
CA ILE A 45 -10.65 -7.17 12.11
C ILE A 45 -10.05 -8.17 11.12
N LEU A 46 -10.07 -7.87 9.84
CA LEU A 46 -9.54 -8.74 8.81
C LEU A 46 -8.04 -9.01 8.99
N ILE A 47 -7.27 -7.98 9.32
CA ILE A 47 -5.81 -8.08 9.41
C ILE A 47 -5.36 -8.60 10.78
N ASP A 48 -5.95 -8.08 11.87
CA ASP A 48 -5.46 -8.35 13.23
C ASP A 48 -6.17 -9.53 13.91
N LYS A 49 -7.37 -9.89 13.46
CA LYS A 49 -8.23 -10.87 14.17
C LYS A 49 -8.76 -11.99 13.28
N SER A 50 -8.10 -12.27 12.16
CA SER A 50 -8.57 -13.31 11.24
C SER A 50 -7.90 -14.67 11.45
N SER A 51 -7.04 -14.81 12.44
CA SER A 51 -6.36 -16.07 12.74
C SER A 51 -7.36 -17.20 12.95
N GLY A 52 -7.11 -18.34 12.33
CA GLY A 52 -8.00 -19.51 12.41
C GLY A 52 -9.21 -19.44 11.47
N THR A 53 -9.39 -18.36 10.72
CA THR A 53 -10.45 -18.22 9.72
C THR A 53 -9.92 -18.42 8.32
N LYS A 54 -10.84 -18.47 7.32
CA LYS A 54 -10.44 -18.55 5.91
C LYS A 54 -9.68 -17.30 5.43
N TYR A 55 -9.65 -16.22 6.23
CA TYR A 55 -8.99 -14.97 5.91
C TYR A 55 -7.65 -14.77 6.64
N GLU A 56 -7.13 -15.80 7.30
CA GLU A 56 -5.89 -15.64 8.10
C GLU A 56 -4.68 -15.20 7.27
N ASN A 57 -4.68 -15.46 5.97
CA ASN A 57 -3.61 -15.06 5.07
C ASN A 57 -3.91 -13.75 4.33
N ALA A 58 -4.94 -13.02 4.71
CA ALA A 58 -5.36 -11.80 4.02
C ALA A 58 -4.27 -10.75 3.99
N LYS A 59 -3.56 -10.56 5.09
CA LYS A 59 -2.45 -9.59 5.17
C LYS A 59 -1.36 -9.91 4.16
N GLU A 60 -0.92 -11.17 4.10
CA GLU A 60 0.12 -11.59 3.15
C GLU A 60 -0.33 -11.43 1.70
N GLU A 61 -1.57 -11.74 1.40
CA GLU A 61 -2.11 -11.55 0.05
C GLU A 61 -2.16 -10.08 -0.35
N ILE A 62 -2.51 -9.19 0.58
CA ILE A 62 -2.50 -7.74 0.34
C ILE A 62 -1.07 -7.24 0.15
N ILE A 63 -0.12 -7.74 0.94
CA ILE A 63 1.29 -7.42 0.77
C ILE A 63 1.77 -7.85 -0.61
N ASP A 64 1.41 -9.04 -1.06
CA ASP A 64 1.81 -9.55 -2.38
C ASP A 64 1.25 -8.69 -3.52
N LEU A 65 -0.01 -8.26 -3.42
CA LEU A 65 -0.59 -7.36 -4.41
C LEU A 65 0.09 -6.00 -4.43
N THR A 66 0.41 -5.46 -3.27
CA THR A 66 1.13 -4.20 -3.13
C THR A 66 2.55 -4.33 -3.70
N LYS A 67 3.21 -5.45 -3.43
CA LYS A 67 4.52 -5.77 -3.99
C LYS A 67 4.50 -5.77 -5.51
N VAL A 68 3.52 -6.42 -6.13
CA VAL A 68 3.37 -6.45 -7.58
C VAL A 68 3.22 -5.03 -8.13
N HIS A 69 2.41 -4.20 -7.46
CA HIS A 69 2.23 -2.81 -7.86
C HIS A 69 3.54 -2.02 -7.81
N ILE A 70 4.30 -2.17 -6.74
CA ILE A 70 5.59 -1.50 -6.59
C ILE A 70 6.57 -1.98 -7.66
N GLN A 71 6.67 -3.28 -7.88
CA GLN A 71 7.55 -3.86 -8.89
C GLN A 71 7.24 -3.32 -10.28
N LYS A 72 5.95 -3.24 -10.62
CA LYS A 72 5.51 -2.76 -11.92
C LYS A 72 5.98 -1.33 -12.19
N HIS A 73 5.96 -0.48 -11.17
CA HIS A 73 6.33 0.93 -11.33
C HIS A 73 7.82 1.20 -11.16
N LEU A 74 8.55 0.37 -10.41
CA LEU A 74 9.96 0.62 -10.10
C LEU A 74 10.92 -0.14 -11.00
N ARG A 75 10.58 -1.36 -11.43
CA ARG A 75 11.52 -2.26 -12.13
C ARG A 75 12.16 -1.61 -13.35
N LYS A 76 11.41 -0.78 -14.06
CA LYS A 76 11.90 -0.10 -15.27
C LYS A 76 12.78 1.12 -14.97
N ARG A 77 12.75 1.62 -13.74
CA ARG A 77 13.41 2.87 -13.36
C ARG A 77 14.66 2.67 -12.52
N ILE A 78 14.83 1.50 -11.92
CA ILE A 78 15.97 1.21 -11.07
C ILE A 78 17.15 0.83 -11.94
N LYS A 79 18.21 1.66 -11.89
CA LYS A 79 19.39 1.49 -12.71
C LYS A 79 20.29 0.34 -12.24
N ASN A 80 20.29 0.04 -10.95
CA ASN A 80 21.13 -1.00 -10.37
C ASN A 80 20.28 -2.12 -9.79
N SER A 81 19.61 -2.86 -10.68
CA SER A 81 18.68 -3.91 -10.29
C SER A 81 19.37 -5.13 -9.68
N SER A 82 20.71 -5.23 -9.76
CA SER A 82 21.43 -6.39 -9.26
C SER A 82 21.39 -6.54 -7.74
N ILE A 83 21.19 -5.44 -7.00
CA ILE A 83 21.11 -5.46 -5.53
C ILE A 83 19.68 -5.41 -5.02
N ILE A 84 18.71 -5.16 -5.89
CA ILE A 84 17.30 -5.08 -5.50
C ILE A 84 16.61 -6.36 -5.92
N ASP A 85 16.35 -7.22 -4.95
CA ASP A 85 15.72 -8.50 -5.16
C ASP A 85 14.24 -8.48 -4.76
N ASP A 86 13.60 -9.63 -4.89
CA ASP A 86 12.18 -9.81 -4.60
C ASP A 86 11.85 -9.52 -3.14
N VAL A 87 12.76 -9.86 -2.23
CA VAL A 87 12.58 -9.63 -0.80
C VAL A 87 12.54 -8.14 -0.50
N PHE A 88 13.32 -7.34 -1.20
CA PHE A 88 13.30 -5.88 -1.00
C PHE A 88 11.96 -5.28 -1.36
N TYR A 89 11.35 -5.72 -2.47
CA TYR A 89 10.00 -5.28 -2.82
C TYR A 89 8.97 -5.70 -1.78
N HIS A 90 9.14 -6.90 -1.22
CA HIS A 90 8.29 -7.36 -0.12
C HIS A 90 8.45 -6.45 1.12
N ILE A 91 9.67 -6.08 1.46
CA ILE A 91 9.95 -5.17 2.57
C ILE A 91 9.26 -3.82 2.35
N LEU A 92 9.37 -3.25 1.15
CA LEU A 92 8.72 -1.98 0.83
C LEU A 92 7.20 -2.09 0.99
N ALA A 93 6.60 -3.15 0.45
CA ALA A 93 5.15 -3.35 0.53
C ALA A 93 4.70 -3.54 1.97
N ASN A 94 5.41 -4.34 2.74
CA ASN A 94 5.08 -4.59 4.14
C ASN A 94 5.19 -3.31 4.97
N ASN A 95 6.24 -2.54 4.80
CA ASN A 95 6.45 -1.30 5.55
C ASN A 95 5.35 -0.29 5.27
N PHE A 96 4.94 -0.16 4.02
CA PHE A 96 3.86 0.75 3.65
C PHE A 96 2.53 0.30 4.26
N LEU A 97 2.21 -0.98 4.13
CA LEU A 97 0.97 -1.53 4.71
C LEU A 97 0.94 -1.36 6.23
N GLU A 98 2.03 -1.68 6.92
CA GLU A 98 2.10 -1.52 8.37
C GLU A 98 1.91 -0.06 8.78
N GLY A 99 2.46 0.89 8.02
CA GLY A 99 2.23 2.31 8.26
C GLY A 99 0.75 2.67 8.16
N VAL A 100 0.07 2.18 7.13
CA VAL A 100 -1.38 2.41 6.96
C VAL A 100 -2.16 1.78 8.12
N LEU A 101 -1.81 0.56 8.52
CA LEU A 101 -2.48 -0.11 9.65
C LEU A 101 -2.28 0.64 10.96
N GLU A 102 -1.10 1.21 11.18
CA GLU A 102 -0.87 2.04 12.37
C GLU A 102 -1.74 3.29 12.38
N ILE A 103 -1.94 3.90 11.22
CA ILE A 103 -2.87 5.03 11.11
C ILE A 103 -4.28 4.57 11.49
N ALA A 104 -4.70 3.40 11.01
CA ALA A 104 -6.01 2.85 11.33
C ALA A 104 -6.17 2.55 12.82
N ARG A 105 -5.12 1.99 13.44
CA ARG A 105 -5.14 1.63 14.86
C ARG A 105 -5.18 2.83 15.78
N HIS A 106 -4.52 3.93 15.40
CA HIS A 106 -4.43 5.16 16.20
C HIS A 106 -5.38 6.25 15.72
N TYR A 107 -6.35 5.91 14.92
CA TYR A 107 -7.27 6.84 14.28
C TYR A 107 -7.90 7.81 15.29
N LYS A 108 -7.82 9.11 15.00
CA LYS A 108 -8.40 10.17 15.81
C LYS A 108 -9.64 10.77 15.15
N ASN A 109 -9.47 11.26 13.93
CA ASN A 109 -10.55 11.81 13.10
C ASN A 109 -10.10 11.81 11.64
N GLU A 110 -11.00 12.17 10.74
CA GLU A 110 -10.74 12.15 9.30
C GLU A 110 -9.59 13.08 8.90
N GLU A 111 -9.57 14.30 9.43
CA GLU A 111 -8.51 15.25 9.11
C GLU A 111 -7.13 14.73 9.52
N TRP A 112 -7.03 14.21 10.74
CA TRP A 112 -5.79 13.63 11.23
C TRP A 112 -5.34 12.47 10.33
N ALA A 113 -6.26 11.58 9.96
CA ALA A 113 -5.95 10.42 9.11
C ALA A 113 -5.47 10.87 7.73
N ASN A 114 -6.12 11.86 7.14
CA ASN A 114 -5.70 12.41 5.84
C ASN A 114 -4.28 12.96 5.91
N ASN A 115 -3.96 13.69 6.99
CA ASN A 115 -2.62 14.23 7.18
C ASN A 115 -1.57 13.12 7.34
N MET A 116 -1.89 12.07 8.09
CA MET A 116 -0.97 10.95 8.31
C MET A 116 -0.75 10.16 7.02
N VAL A 117 -1.80 9.91 6.26
CA VAL A 117 -1.67 9.23 4.96
C VAL A 117 -0.82 10.06 4.00
N GLU A 118 -1.02 11.38 3.97
CA GLU A 118 -0.22 12.27 3.14
C GLU A 118 1.26 12.22 3.51
N LEU A 119 1.56 12.34 4.80
CA LEU A 119 2.95 12.29 5.28
C LEU A 119 3.61 10.95 4.99
N LEU A 120 2.91 9.85 5.27
CA LEU A 120 3.40 8.51 5.01
C LEU A 120 3.67 8.30 3.52
N SER A 121 2.74 8.72 2.68
CA SER A 121 2.87 8.56 1.23
C SER A 121 4.02 9.39 0.67
N LYS A 122 4.18 10.62 1.13
CA LYS A 122 5.30 11.46 0.72
C LYS A 122 6.64 10.86 1.15
N GLN A 123 6.76 10.44 2.38
CA GLN A 123 7.97 9.80 2.89
C GLN A 123 8.34 8.57 2.07
N TYR A 124 7.33 7.75 1.76
CA TYR A 124 7.50 6.54 0.99
C TYR A 124 7.95 6.84 -0.45
N PHE A 125 7.27 7.75 -1.14
CA PHE A 125 7.57 8.05 -2.54
C PHE A 125 8.88 8.81 -2.72
N TYR A 126 9.23 9.71 -1.83
CA TYR A 126 10.53 10.38 -1.92
C TYR A 126 11.67 9.40 -1.69
N GLY A 127 11.50 8.45 -0.77
CA GLY A 127 12.48 7.39 -0.57
C GLY A 127 12.64 6.50 -1.80
N ILE A 128 11.53 6.11 -2.42
CA ILE A 128 11.55 5.31 -3.64
C ILE A 128 12.16 6.09 -4.80
N ASN A 129 11.79 7.36 -4.98
CA ASN A 129 12.37 8.18 -6.04
C ASN A 129 13.87 8.34 -5.90
N PHE A 130 14.38 8.35 -4.69
CA PHE A 130 15.82 8.38 -4.45
C PHE A 130 16.50 7.11 -4.98
N LEU A 131 15.84 5.96 -4.87
CA LEU A 131 16.37 4.68 -5.34
C LEU A 131 16.46 4.58 -6.87
N VAL A 132 15.62 5.32 -7.59
CA VAL A 132 15.56 5.25 -9.06
C VAL A 132 16.51 6.23 -9.74
N LYS A 133 17.27 7.00 -9.00
CA LYS A 133 18.33 7.88 -9.54
C LYS A 133 19.66 7.10 -9.71
#